data_8d0e68fd8af43daeb5d43719571edb13
#
_entry.id   8d0e68fd8af43daeb5d43719571edb13
#
_cell.length_a   1.000
_cell.length_b   1.000
_cell.length_c   1.000
_cell.angle_alpha   90.00
_cell.angle_beta   90.00
_cell.angle_gamma   90.00
#
_symmetry.space_group_name_H-M   'P 1'
#
loop_
_entity.id
_entity.type
_entity.pdbx_description
1 polymer ?
#
loop_
_entity_poly.entity_id
_entity_poly.type
_entity_poly.pdbx_seq_one_letter_code
_entity_poly.pdbx_strand_id
1 'polypeptide(L)'
;IEGAEPGDVLKVTIISIDPGEYGYTFGSGGFIRDLMEGQFLAIWRLNNEFAVSDDIPGVRIPNASFPGIVSTLPGPEQLQTILHREQQLADAGGQVMLPVSNKATPATICGPDGSASNECLRTSPPREHGGNMDIRYLRSGSSVYLPCFIEGCGLTIGDLHYAQGDGEVSGTAIEMSADILISTELLSNGPDLTYGPHYEGVSRFLDIPSERFYAVTGI
;
A
#
# COMPACT_ATOMS: atom_id res chain seq x y z
N ILE A 1 12.84 -3.16 12.82
CA ILE A 1 13.47 -4.48 12.64
C ILE A 1 14.84 -4.43 13.30
N GLU A 2 15.06 -5.29 14.29
CA GLU A 2 16.32 -5.35 15.02
C GLU A 2 17.48 -5.75 14.10
N GLY A 3 18.58 -5.00 14.17
CA GLY A 3 19.80 -5.23 13.38
C GLY A 3 19.75 -4.75 11.95
N ALA A 4 18.67 -4.10 11.53
CA ALA A 4 18.58 -3.53 10.19
C ALA A 4 19.34 -2.20 10.10
N GLU A 5 20.15 -2.06 9.07
CA GLU A 5 20.99 -0.90 8.79
C GLU A 5 20.57 -0.24 7.47
N PRO A 6 20.86 1.06 7.27
CA PRO A 6 20.66 1.71 5.97
C PRO A 6 21.45 0.99 4.87
N GLY A 7 20.75 0.67 3.76
CA GLY A 7 21.30 -0.08 2.63
C GLY A 7 20.96 -1.57 2.63
N ASP A 8 20.43 -2.10 3.73
CA ASP A 8 19.88 -3.45 3.74
C ASP A 8 18.59 -3.52 2.91
N VAL A 9 18.22 -4.73 2.52
CA VAL A 9 16.91 -5.03 1.95
C VAL A 9 16.11 -5.84 2.96
N LEU A 10 14.91 -5.37 3.28
CA LEU A 10 13.96 -6.08 4.11
C LEU A 10 13.03 -6.92 3.23
N LYS A 11 13.13 -8.24 3.32
CA LYS A 11 12.15 -9.16 2.74
C LYS A 11 11.03 -9.36 3.76
N VAL A 12 9.79 -9.06 3.35
CA VAL A 12 8.57 -9.30 4.14
C VAL A 12 7.73 -10.35 3.43
N THR A 13 7.54 -11.49 4.08
CA THR A 13 6.68 -12.57 3.56
C THR A 13 5.35 -12.57 4.28
N ILE A 14 4.26 -12.52 3.53
CA ILE A 14 2.89 -12.60 4.05
C ILE A 14 2.55 -14.07 4.25
N ILE A 15 2.32 -14.49 5.50
CA ILE A 15 2.00 -15.87 5.86
C ILE A 15 0.50 -16.08 5.83
N SER A 16 -0.27 -15.25 6.55
CA SER A 16 -1.74 -15.28 6.54
C SER A 16 -2.33 -13.90 6.75
N ILE A 17 -3.56 -13.73 6.28
CA ILE A 17 -4.40 -12.55 6.52
C ILE A 17 -5.76 -13.08 6.92
N ASP A 18 -6.16 -12.81 8.16
CA ASP A 18 -7.44 -13.21 8.71
C ASP A 18 -8.36 -11.99 8.74
N PRO A 19 -9.40 -11.92 7.88
CA PRO A 19 -10.26 -10.75 7.75
C PRO A 19 -11.13 -10.55 8.99
N GLY A 20 -11.42 -9.30 9.32
CA GLY A 20 -12.48 -8.95 10.26
C GLY A 20 -13.87 -9.34 9.74
N GLU A 21 -14.90 -9.13 10.55
CA GLU A 21 -16.28 -9.54 10.20
C GLU A 21 -16.93 -8.65 9.13
N TYR A 22 -16.45 -7.40 9.00
CA TYR A 22 -17.02 -6.39 8.13
C TYR A 22 -15.96 -5.64 7.34
N GLY A 23 -16.37 -5.21 6.15
CA GLY A 23 -15.62 -4.30 5.31
C GLY A 23 -16.56 -3.31 4.62
N TYR A 24 -16.00 -2.38 3.89
CA TYR A 24 -16.77 -1.41 3.11
C TYR A 24 -16.10 -1.11 1.77
N THR A 25 -16.90 -0.69 0.80
CA THR A 25 -16.44 -0.05 -0.44
C THR A 25 -17.10 1.30 -0.54
N PHE A 26 -16.30 2.35 -0.75
CA PHE A 26 -16.79 3.70 -0.92
C PHE A 26 -16.38 4.24 -2.29
N GLY A 27 -17.34 4.47 -3.15
CA GLY A 27 -17.13 5.09 -4.46
C GLY A 27 -17.49 6.57 -4.42
N SER A 28 -16.50 7.45 -4.62
CA SER A 28 -16.74 8.90 -4.74
C SER A 28 -16.02 9.52 -5.94
N GLY A 29 -15.32 8.70 -6.72
CA GLY A 29 -14.57 9.21 -7.84
C GLY A 29 -13.48 8.29 -8.35
N GLY A 30 -12.27 8.37 -7.82
CA GLY A 30 -11.13 7.67 -8.40
C GLY A 30 -10.99 7.98 -9.90
N PHE A 31 -10.59 7.00 -10.69
CA PHE A 31 -10.50 7.10 -12.16
C PHE A 31 -11.87 7.07 -12.87
N ILE A 32 -12.94 6.66 -12.17
CA ILE A 32 -14.30 6.59 -12.73
C ILE A 32 -15.17 7.78 -12.32
N ARG A 33 -14.60 8.84 -11.81
CA ARG A 33 -15.31 10.04 -11.32
C ARG A 33 -16.35 10.56 -12.32
N ASP A 34 -15.98 10.60 -13.59
CA ASP A 34 -16.85 11.14 -14.65
C ASP A 34 -17.99 10.18 -15.04
N LEU A 35 -17.94 8.93 -14.55
CA LEU A 35 -18.96 7.91 -14.79
C LEU A 35 -19.90 7.71 -13.60
N MET A 36 -19.62 8.36 -12.46
CA MET A 36 -20.40 8.20 -11.23
C MET A 36 -21.34 9.38 -11.01
N GLU A 37 -22.61 9.07 -10.75
CA GLU A 37 -23.59 10.02 -10.26
C GLU A 37 -23.67 9.95 -8.73
N GLY A 38 -22.92 10.83 -8.02
CA GLY A 38 -22.94 10.90 -6.57
C GLY A 38 -21.94 9.96 -5.87
N GLN A 39 -22.24 9.63 -4.62
CA GLN A 39 -21.41 8.77 -3.77
C GLN A 39 -22.11 7.42 -3.58
N PHE A 40 -21.31 6.37 -3.47
CA PHE A 40 -21.77 5.01 -3.22
C PHE A 40 -21.05 4.44 -2.01
N LEU A 41 -21.78 3.78 -1.13
CA LEU A 41 -21.23 3.03 0.00
C LEU A 41 -21.88 1.64 0.02
N ALA A 42 -21.07 0.61 0.04
CA ALA A 42 -21.52 -0.75 0.32
C ALA A 42 -20.83 -1.29 1.57
N ILE A 43 -21.60 -1.91 2.45
CA ILE A 43 -21.09 -2.63 3.60
C ILE A 43 -21.06 -4.13 3.28
N TRP A 44 -19.94 -4.75 3.56
CA TRP A 44 -19.70 -6.17 3.31
C TRP A 44 -19.63 -6.95 4.61
N ARG A 45 -20.27 -8.11 4.67
CA ARG A 45 -20.00 -9.15 5.66
C ARG A 45 -18.93 -10.07 5.10
N LEU A 46 -17.86 -10.24 5.86
CA LEU A 46 -16.66 -10.96 5.44
C LEU A 46 -16.54 -12.29 6.20
N ASN A 47 -15.92 -13.25 5.55
CA ASN A 47 -15.37 -14.46 6.19
C ASN A 47 -14.14 -14.92 5.39
N ASN A 48 -13.54 -16.06 5.76
CA ASN A 48 -12.32 -16.53 5.10
C ASN A 48 -12.54 -17.05 3.66
N GLU A 49 -13.77 -17.18 3.19
CA GLU A 49 -14.06 -17.70 1.85
C GLU A 49 -14.55 -16.60 0.90
N PHE A 50 -15.50 -15.75 1.36
CA PHE A 50 -16.13 -14.75 0.50
C PHE A 50 -16.72 -13.56 1.29
N ALA A 51 -16.90 -12.46 0.59
CA ALA A 51 -17.66 -11.29 1.02
C ALA A 51 -19.04 -11.27 0.37
N VAL A 52 -20.07 -10.80 1.11
CA VAL A 52 -21.43 -10.54 0.61
C VAL A 52 -21.92 -9.20 1.15
N SER A 53 -22.79 -8.55 0.38
CA SER A 53 -23.39 -7.27 0.77
C SER A 53 -24.91 -7.28 0.49
N ASP A 54 -25.68 -6.68 1.40
CA ASP A 54 -27.09 -6.45 1.17
C ASP A 54 -27.31 -5.25 0.21
N ASP A 55 -26.30 -4.36 0.11
CA ASP A 55 -26.30 -3.21 -0.82
C ASP A 55 -26.08 -3.66 -2.27
N ILE A 56 -25.49 -4.87 -2.49
CA ILE A 56 -25.23 -5.46 -3.80
C ILE A 56 -25.74 -6.91 -3.79
N PRO A 57 -27.06 -7.13 -3.82
CA PRO A 57 -27.63 -8.47 -3.67
C PRO A 57 -27.21 -9.42 -4.80
N GLY A 58 -26.95 -10.68 -4.43
CA GLY A 58 -26.59 -11.74 -5.39
C GLY A 58 -25.11 -11.77 -5.77
N VAL A 59 -24.29 -10.84 -5.26
CA VAL A 59 -22.85 -10.83 -5.49
C VAL A 59 -22.11 -11.53 -4.34
N ARG A 60 -21.15 -12.38 -4.69
CA ARG A 60 -20.19 -13.01 -3.77
C ARG A 60 -18.79 -12.74 -4.31
N ILE A 61 -17.93 -12.14 -3.49
CA ILE A 61 -16.55 -11.85 -3.84
C ILE A 61 -15.63 -12.82 -3.09
N PRO A 62 -14.85 -13.66 -3.79
CA PRO A 62 -13.90 -14.56 -3.14
C PRO A 62 -12.86 -13.80 -2.33
N ASN A 63 -12.42 -14.39 -1.21
CA ASN A 63 -11.31 -13.84 -0.43
C ASN A 63 -10.02 -13.84 -1.25
N ALA A 64 -9.46 -12.66 -1.37
CA ALA A 64 -8.24 -12.39 -2.12
C ALA A 64 -7.40 -11.34 -1.36
N SER A 65 -7.40 -11.43 -0.03
CA SER A 65 -6.87 -10.41 0.88
C SER A 65 -5.38 -10.11 0.69
N PHE A 66 -5.06 -8.83 0.81
CA PHE A 66 -3.69 -8.33 0.74
C PHE A 66 -3.60 -6.96 1.44
N PRO A 67 -2.40 -6.49 1.86
CA PRO A 67 -2.19 -5.13 2.32
C PRO A 67 -2.03 -4.17 1.13
N GLY A 68 -2.78 -3.08 1.09
CA GLY A 68 -2.58 -1.98 0.15
C GLY A 68 -1.29 -1.22 0.46
N ILE A 69 -1.03 -0.95 1.75
CA ILE A 69 0.19 -0.27 2.21
C ILE A 69 1.19 -1.28 2.78
N VAL A 70 2.38 -1.30 2.18
CA VAL A 70 3.58 -1.95 2.75
C VAL A 70 4.77 -1.06 2.47
N SER A 71 5.48 -0.62 3.51
CA SER A 71 6.63 0.29 3.36
C SER A 71 7.64 0.17 4.47
N THR A 72 8.85 0.69 4.20
CA THR A 72 9.80 1.14 5.21
C THR A 72 9.67 2.66 5.40
N LEU A 73 10.42 3.24 6.33
CA LEU A 73 10.50 4.70 6.46
C LEU A 73 11.60 5.27 5.56
N PRO A 74 11.36 6.42 4.90
CA PRO A 74 12.39 7.10 4.15
C PRO A 74 13.47 7.69 5.08
N GLY A 75 14.70 7.71 4.62
CA GLY A 75 15.77 8.46 5.28
C GLY A 75 15.64 9.97 5.07
N PRO A 76 16.33 10.81 5.87
CA PRO A 76 16.21 12.26 5.77
C PRO A 76 16.53 12.82 4.38
N GLU A 77 17.57 12.32 3.71
CA GLU A 77 17.95 12.76 2.35
C GLU A 77 16.91 12.36 1.32
N GLN A 78 16.38 11.12 1.43
CA GLN A 78 15.33 10.64 0.53
C GLN A 78 14.03 11.43 0.72
N LEU A 79 13.66 11.73 1.97
CA LEU A 79 12.51 12.57 2.28
C LEU A 79 12.59 13.92 1.56
N GLN A 80 13.73 14.62 1.64
CA GLN A 80 13.93 15.90 0.96
C GLN A 80 13.90 15.75 -0.56
N THR A 81 14.46 14.68 -1.09
CA THR A 81 14.41 14.37 -2.53
C THR A 81 12.98 14.18 -3.02
N ILE A 82 12.17 13.42 -2.29
CA ILE A 82 10.76 13.19 -2.60
C ILE A 82 9.97 14.50 -2.57
N LEU A 83 10.08 15.26 -1.49
CA LEU A 83 9.37 16.54 -1.34
C LEU A 83 9.73 17.53 -2.45
N HIS A 84 11.01 17.63 -2.80
CA HIS A 84 11.49 18.49 -3.88
C HIS A 84 10.96 18.06 -5.26
N ARG A 85 11.05 16.77 -5.57
CA ARG A 85 10.56 16.18 -6.83
C ARG A 85 9.05 16.39 -7.00
N GLU A 86 8.27 16.15 -5.95
CA GLU A 86 6.83 16.35 -5.99
C GLU A 86 6.45 17.80 -6.13
N GLN A 87 7.17 18.72 -5.48
CA GLN A 87 6.96 20.16 -5.66
C GLN A 87 7.30 20.61 -7.09
N GLN A 88 8.43 20.15 -7.65
CA GLN A 88 8.81 20.47 -9.04
C GLN A 88 7.74 19.97 -10.04
N LEU A 89 7.18 18.78 -9.81
CA LEU A 89 6.12 18.24 -10.65
C LEU A 89 4.84 19.08 -10.56
N ALA A 90 4.47 19.54 -9.36
CA ALA A 90 3.34 20.45 -9.16
C ALA A 90 3.56 21.78 -9.87
N ASP A 91 4.74 22.37 -9.73
CA ASP A 91 5.12 23.66 -10.35
C ASP A 91 5.09 23.57 -11.89
N ALA A 92 5.40 22.40 -12.43
CA ALA A 92 5.30 22.11 -13.87
C ALA A 92 3.85 21.82 -14.35
N GLY A 93 2.86 21.86 -13.46
CA GLY A 93 1.46 21.58 -13.77
C GLY A 93 1.13 20.08 -13.86
N GLY A 94 2.00 19.21 -13.36
CA GLY A 94 1.77 17.77 -13.27
C GLY A 94 0.73 17.40 -12.21
N GLN A 95 0.14 16.23 -12.36
CA GLN A 95 -0.78 15.70 -11.37
C GLN A 95 0.02 15.10 -10.21
N VAL A 96 -0.02 15.76 -9.06
CA VAL A 96 0.64 15.32 -7.84
C VAL A 96 -0.18 15.69 -6.62
N MET A 97 -0.10 14.86 -5.59
CA MET A 97 -0.80 15.10 -4.31
C MET A 97 0.22 15.60 -3.28
N LEU A 98 0.45 16.91 -3.22
CA LEU A 98 1.32 17.51 -2.21
C LEU A 98 0.75 17.36 -0.79
N PRO A 99 1.60 17.34 0.25
CA PRO A 99 1.15 17.38 1.64
C PRO A 99 0.23 18.57 1.91
N VAL A 100 -0.85 18.34 2.64
CA VAL A 100 -1.82 19.35 3.05
C VAL A 100 -1.81 19.41 4.57
N SER A 101 -0.91 20.19 5.14
CA SER A 101 -0.61 20.21 6.56
C SER A 101 -1.83 20.49 7.44
N ASN A 102 -2.77 21.35 7.02
CA ASN A 102 -4.00 21.65 7.76
C ASN A 102 -5.01 20.48 7.81
N LYS A 103 -4.76 19.40 7.09
CA LYS A 103 -5.53 18.15 7.12
C LYS A 103 -4.72 16.97 7.64
N ALA A 104 -3.50 17.23 8.11
CA ALA A 104 -2.61 16.18 8.58
C ALA A 104 -3.10 15.55 9.89
N THR A 105 -2.89 14.25 10.01
CA THR A 105 -3.17 13.48 11.23
C THR A 105 -1.92 12.65 11.57
N PRO A 106 -1.38 12.76 12.80
CA PRO A 106 -1.81 13.67 13.87
C PRO A 106 -1.36 15.13 13.63
N ALA A 107 -2.26 16.09 13.89
CA ALA A 107 -1.98 17.51 13.66
C ALA A 107 -0.84 18.05 14.53
N THR A 108 -0.61 17.47 15.70
CA THR A 108 0.49 17.84 16.61
C THR A 108 1.89 17.51 16.07
N ILE A 109 1.96 16.65 15.04
CA ILE A 109 3.23 16.27 14.40
C ILE A 109 3.31 16.89 13.00
N CYS A 110 2.35 16.61 12.14
CA CYS A 110 2.37 16.99 10.73
C CYS A 110 1.48 18.19 10.38
N GLY A 111 0.73 18.75 11.36
CA GLY A 111 -0.07 19.94 11.14
C GLY A 111 0.76 21.20 10.96
N PRO A 112 0.16 22.37 10.66
CA PRO A 112 0.88 23.62 10.39
C PRO A 112 1.82 24.04 11.52
N ASP A 113 1.40 23.80 12.79
CA ASP A 113 2.17 24.07 13.99
C ASP A 113 2.77 22.78 14.60
N GLY A 114 2.81 21.71 13.84
CA GLY A 114 3.31 20.42 14.29
C GLY A 114 4.84 20.38 14.39
N SER A 115 5.35 19.49 15.24
CA SER A 115 6.78 19.37 15.52
C SER A 115 7.63 18.95 14.29
N ALA A 116 7.01 18.32 13.28
CA ALA A 116 7.63 17.85 12.05
C ALA A 116 6.84 18.29 10.80
N SER A 117 6.22 19.47 10.82
CA SER A 117 5.32 19.94 9.77
C SER A 117 5.93 19.98 8.35
N ASN A 118 7.26 20.10 8.24
CA ASN A 118 7.99 20.12 6.98
C ASN A 118 8.64 18.77 6.62
N GLU A 119 8.39 17.73 7.42
CA GLU A 119 9.03 16.41 7.27
C GLU A 119 8.01 15.30 7.02
N CYS A 120 6.75 15.65 6.79
CA CYS A 120 5.68 14.70 6.62
C CYS A 120 5.34 14.48 5.15
N LEU A 121 5.24 13.20 4.75
CA LEU A 121 4.76 12.78 3.45
C LEU A 121 3.28 12.36 3.52
N ARG A 122 2.59 12.49 2.42
CA ARG A 122 1.28 11.83 2.27
C ARG A 122 1.46 10.33 2.09
N THR A 123 0.57 9.54 2.65
CA THR A 123 0.58 8.08 2.53
C THR A 123 -0.01 7.58 1.21
N SER A 124 -0.86 8.38 0.53
CA SER A 124 -1.55 7.95 -0.68
C SER A 124 -0.62 7.59 -1.86
N PRO A 125 0.39 8.37 -2.27
CA PRO A 125 1.27 7.93 -3.35
C PRO A 125 2.37 7.01 -2.83
N PRO A 126 2.62 5.87 -3.50
CA PRO A 126 3.79 5.05 -3.22
C PRO A 126 5.08 5.74 -3.68
N ARG A 127 6.20 5.34 -3.13
CA ARG A 127 7.54 5.87 -3.46
C ARG A 127 8.58 4.75 -3.34
N GLU A 128 9.87 5.08 -3.50
CA GLU A 128 10.97 4.12 -3.51
C GLU A 128 11.03 3.25 -2.24
N HIS A 129 10.53 3.72 -1.11
CA HIS A 129 10.45 2.96 0.15
C HIS A 129 9.17 2.11 0.29
N GLY A 130 8.36 2.02 -0.76
CA GLY A 130 7.04 1.39 -0.73
C GLY A 130 5.94 2.41 -0.44
N GLY A 131 4.91 1.99 0.25
CA GLY A 131 3.74 2.80 0.60
C GLY A 131 2.46 2.19 0.09
N ASN A 132 1.56 3.04 -0.37
CA ASN A 132 0.25 2.68 -0.90
C ASN A 132 0.36 2.14 -2.33
N MET A 133 0.84 0.91 -2.46
CA MET A 133 1.14 0.29 -3.75
C MET A 133 -0.08 -0.43 -4.37
N ASP A 134 -1.06 -0.81 -3.55
CA ASP A 134 -2.30 -1.50 -3.94
C ASP A 134 -2.08 -2.71 -4.85
N ILE A 135 -0.99 -3.47 -4.56
CA ILE A 135 -0.60 -4.63 -5.35
C ILE A 135 -1.43 -5.84 -4.92
N ARG A 136 -2.55 -6.08 -5.60
CA ARG A 136 -3.49 -7.19 -5.32
C ARG A 136 -2.86 -8.60 -5.34
N TYR A 137 -1.61 -8.73 -5.73
CA TYR A 137 -0.87 -9.99 -5.77
C TYR A 137 0.00 -10.22 -4.53
N LEU A 138 0.09 -9.25 -3.61
CA LEU A 138 0.75 -9.39 -2.31
C LEU A 138 -0.13 -10.15 -1.31
N ARG A 139 -0.48 -11.38 -1.64
CA ARG A 139 -1.34 -12.28 -0.86
C ARG A 139 -0.52 -13.22 0.01
N SER A 140 -1.21 -14.00 0.83
CA SER A 140 -0.56 -15.09 1.59
C SER A 140 0.29 -15.97 0.68
N GLY A 141 1.56 -16.16 1.05
CA GLY A 141 2.58 -16.89 0.29
C GLY A 141 3.39 -16.03 -0.68
N SER A 142 3.15 -14.72 -0.74
CA SER A 142 4.00 -13.77 -1.47
C SER A 142 4.98 -13.06 -0.55
N SER A 143 6.01 -12.46 -1.14
CA SER A 143 7.00 -11.65 -0.43
C SER A 143 7.21 -10.33 -1.16
N VAL A 144 7.46 -9.26 -0.40
CA VAL A 144 7.91 -7.97 -0.92
C VAL A 144 9.31 -7.66 -0.40
N TYR A 145 10.12 -7.04 -1.23
CA TYR A 145 11.48 -6.60 -0.93
C TYR A 145 11.47 -5.08 -0.86
N LEU A 146 11.84 -4.54 0.29
CA LEU A 146 11.81 -3.12 0.60
C LEU A 146 13.20 -2.63 0.98
N PRO A 147 13.64 -1.45 0.51
CA PRO A 147 14.92 -0.88 0.91
C PRO A 147 14.84 -0.32 2.33
N CYS A 148 15.91 -0.49 3.13
CA CYS A 148 16.06 0.16 4.43
C CYS A 148 16.85 1.46 4.25
N PHE A 149 16.29 2.58 4.66
CA PHE A 149 16.93 3.90 4.58
C PHE A 149 17.38 4.43 5.94
N ILE A 150 16.88 3.82 7.01
CA ILE A 150 17.21 4.17 8.39
C ILE A 150 17.49 2.91 9.21
N GLU A 151 18.15 3.07 10.34
CA GLU A 151 18.30 1.99 11.33
C GLU A 151 16.91 1.45 11.73
N GLY A 152 16.79 0.14 11.78
CA GLY A 152 15.53 -0.53 12.08
C GLY A 152 14.51 -0.56 10.93
N CYS A 153 14.80 -0.02 9.74
CA CYS A 153 13.95 0.12 8.55
C CYS A 153 12.62 0.85 8.76
N GLY A 154 11.94 0.68 9.91
CA GLY A 154 10.63 1.28 10.20
C GLY A 154 9.50 0.65 9.39
N LEU A 155 9.37 -0.70 9.39
CA LEU A 155 8.31 -1.40 8.66
C LEU A 155 6.92 -0.92 9.06
N THR A 156 6.11 -0.60 8.07
CA THR A 156 4.70 -0.23 8.20
C THR A 156 3.86 -1.11 7.26
N ILE A 157 2.76 -1.64 7.79
CA ILE A 157 1.76 -2.39 7.01
C ILE A 157 0.38 -1.88 7.43
N GLY A 158 -0.50 -1.66 6.45
CA GLY A 158 -1.86 -1.20 6.70
C GLY A 158 -2.71 -1.27 5.45
N ASP A 159 -3.87 -0.60 5.50
CA ASP A 159 -4.76 -0.51 4.35
C ASP A 159 -5.12 -1.90 3.82
N LEU A 160 -5.74 -2.71 4.71
CA LEU A 160 -6.01 -4.11 4.40
C LEU A 160 -7.24 -4.21 3.50
N HIS A 161 -7.05 -4.81 2.34
CA HIS A 161 -8.09 -5.06 1.35
C HIS A 161 -8.51 -6.54 1.39
N TYR A 162 -9.81 -6.79 1.41
CA TYR A 162 -10.37 -8.15 1.24
C TYR A 162 -10.26 -8.62 -0.21
N ALA A 163 -10.55 -7.74 -1.14
CA ALA A 163 -10.40 -7.95 -2.58
C ALA A 163 -10.42 -6.61 -3.32
N GLN A 164 -9.73 -6.56 -4.46
CA GLN A 164 -9.62 -5.39 -5.30
C GLN A 164 -9.60 -5.78 -6.77
N GLY A 165 -10.25 -4.99 -7.63
CA GLY A 165 -10.06 -5.03 -9.08
C GLY A 165 -8.71 -4.41 -9.48
N ASP A 166 -8.26 -4.62 -10.72
CA ASP A 166 -7.05 -3.99 -11.21
C ASP A 166 -7.17 -2.47 -11.24
N GLY A 167 -6.14 -1.80 -10.68
CA GLY A 167 -6.02 -0.35 -10.67
C GLY A 167 -6.91 0.38 -9.67
N GLU A 168 -7.66 -0.33 -8.81
CA GLU A 168 -8.51 0.27 -7.77
C GLU A 168 -9.32 1.47 -8.28
N VAL A 169 -9.97 1.29 -9.43
CA VAL A 169 -10.49 2.38 -10.27
C VAL A 169 -11.53 3.29 -9.60
N SER A 170 -12.22 2.82 -8.57
CA SER A 170 -13.14 3.63 -7.75
C SER A 170 -12.46 4.40 -6.62
N GLY A 171 -11.17 4.11 -6.34
CA GLY A 171 -10.39 4.72 -5.27
C GLY A 171 -10.59 4.07 -3.90
N THR A 172 -11.26 2.91 -3.85
CA THR A 172 -11.29 1.99 -2.71
C THR A 172 -11.50 0.56 -3.19
N ALA A 173 -10.96 -0.39 -2.45
CA ALA A 173 -11.22 -1.82 -2.59
C ALA A 173 -12.45 -2.25 -1.75
N ILE A 174 -12.49 -3.48 -1.27
CA ILE A 174 -13.24 -3.85 -0.08
C ILE A 174 -12.29 -3.65 1.10
N GLU A 175 -12.36 -2.49 1.71
CA GLU A 175 -11.57 -2.06 2.85
C GLU A 175 -11.96 -2.86 4.10
N MET A 176 -10.99 -3.28 4.90
CA MET A 176 -11.29 -4.07 6.09
C MET A 176 -10.25 -3.90 7.20
N SER A 177 -10.64 -4.26 8.41
CA SER A 177 -9.68 -4.65 9.46
C SER A 177 -9.30 -6.12 9.28
N ALA A 178 -8.05 -6.47 9.59
CA ALA A 178 -7.60 -7.85 9.56
C ALA A 178 -6.44 -8.07 10.54
N ASP A 179 -6.23 -9.32 10.94
CA ASP A 179 -5.00 -9.78 11.56
C ASP A 179 -4.06 -10.30 10.46
N ILE A 180 -2.84 -9.78 10.41
CA ILE A 180 -1.84 -10.20 9.43
C ILE A 180 -0.65 -10.86 10.14
N LEU A 181 -0.30 -12.06 9.70
CA LEU A 181 0.91 -12.76 10.12
C LEU A 181 1.96 -12.65 9.03
N ILE A 182 3.12 -12.12 9.39
CA ILE A 182 4.26 -11.95 8.49
C ILE A 182 5.52 -12.60 9.05
N SER A 183 6.47 -12.86 8.17
CA SER A 183 7.87 -13.11 8.55
C SER A 183 8.77 -12.09 7.86
N THR A 184 9.85 -11.70 8.52
CA THR A 184 10.83 -10.74 7.99
C THR A 184 12.21 -11.37 7.91
N GLU A 185 12.98 -10.99 6.89
CA GLU A 185 14.36 -11.41 6.68
C GLU A 185 15.16 -10.19 6.20
N LEU A 186 16.34 -9.97 6.81
CA LEU A 186 17.29 -8.96 6.37
C LEU A 186 18.27 -9.56 5.36
N LEU A 187 18.44 -8.90 4.23
CA LEU A 187 19.32 -9.30 3.14
C LEU A 187 20.40 -8.23 2.95
N SER A 188 21.61 -8.47 3.46
CA SER A 188 22.76 -7.56 3.26
C SER A 188 23.23 -7.50 1.80
N ASN A 189 22.87 -8.47 0.97
CA ASN A 189 23.15 -8.54 -0.46
C ASN A 189 21.84 -8.85 -1.22
N GLY A 190 20.81 -8.06 -0.96
CA GLY A 190 19.51 -8.18 -1.61
C GLY A 190 19.53 -7.68 -3.07
N PRO A 191 18.37 -7.74 -3.76
CA PRO A 191 18.21 -7.16 -5.09
C PRO A 191 18.46 -5.65 -5.07
N ASP A 192 18.86 -5.09 -6.21
CA ASP A 192 18.92 -3.64 -6.41
C ASP A 192 17.49 -3.06 -6.46
N LEU A 193 17.16 -2.23 -5.49
CA LEU A 193 15.85 -1.58 -5.33
C LEU A 193 15.89 -0.08 -5.64
N THR A 194 16.84 0.37 -6.45
CA THR A 194 17.02 1.80 -6.81
C THR A 194 15.72 2.45 -7.31
N TYR A 195 14.87 1.69 -7.99
CA TYR A 195 13.63 2.20 -8.59
C TYR A 195 12.36 1.78 -7.83
N GLY A 196 12.49 1.25 -6.63
CA GLY A 196 11.37 0.89 -5.78
C GLY A 196 11.32 -0.59 -5.38
N PRO A 197 10.29 -0.98 -4.63
CA PRO A 197 10.13 -2.34 -4.14
C PRO A 197 10.02 -3.38 -5.26
N HIS A 198 10.50 -4.57 -4.98
CA HIS A 198 10.24 -5.75 -5.81
C HIS A 198 9.33 -6.71 -5.06
N TYR A 199 8.61 -7.56 -5.77
CA TYR A 199 7.81 -8.60 -5.13
C TYR A 199 7.84 -9.91 -5.90
N GLU A 200 7.62 -11.01 -5.18
CA GLU A 200 7.50 -12.34 -5.73
C GLU A 200 6.28 -13.05 -5.16
N GLY A 201 5.76 -14.00 -5.89
CA GLY A 201 4.60 -14.75 -5.43
C GLY A 201 4.32 -15.99 -6.27
N VAL A 202 3.17 -16.61 -5.97
CA VAL A 202 2.70 -17.80 -6.68
C VAL A 202 1.91 -17.37 -7.90
N SER A 203 2.29 -17.89 -9.06
CA SER A 203 1.72 -17.51 -10.36
C SER A 203 0.24 -17.88 -10.55
N ARG A 204 -0.33 -18.71 -9.65
CA ARG A 204 -1.78 -19.02 -9.69
C ARG A 204 -2.68 -17.76 -9.59
N PHE A 205 -2.12 -16.62 -9.21
CA PHE A 205 -2.82 -15.33 -9.16
C PHE A 205 -2.70 -14.54 -10.48
N LEU A 206 -1.83 -15.01 -11.38
CA LEU A 206 -1.56 -14.42 -12.68
C LEU A 206 -1.76 -15.47 -13.76
N ASP A 207 -2.22 -15.07 -14.92
CA ASP A 207 -2.31 -15.97 -16.08
C ASP A 207 -0.97 -16.04 -16.81
N ILE A 208 0.02 -16.63 -16.14
CA ILE A 208 1.38 -16.84 -16.69
C ILE A 208 1.81 -18.30 -16.55
N PRO A 209 2.55 -18.84 -17.52
CA PRO A 209 2.96 -20.26 -17.55
C PRO A 209 4.18 -20.52 -16.63
N SER A 210 4.07 -20.23 -15.35
CA SER A 210 5.12 -20.40 -14.34
C SER A 210 4.50 -20.71 -12.99
N GLU A 211 5.20 -21.44 -12.13
CA GLU A 211 4.73 -21.69 -10.76
C GLU A 211 4.93 -20.48 -9.83
N ARG A 212 5.92 -19.65 -10.13
CA ARG A 212 6.25 -18.44 -9.36
C ARG A 212 6.57 -17.29 -10.31
N PHE A 213 6.40 -16.08 -9.82
CA PHE A 213 6.84 -14.87 -10.52
C PHE A 213 7.69 -13.99 -9.60
N TYR A 214 8.47 -13.14 -10.22
CA TYR A 214 9.18 -12.03 -9.60
C TYR A 214 8.89 -10.76 -10.39
N ALA A 215 8.54 -9.69 -9.73
CA ALA A 215 8.19 -8.43 -10.36
C ALA A 215 9.00 -7.27 -9.78
N VAL A 216 9.30 -6.31 -10.61
CA VAL A 216 9.89 -5.03 -10.23
C VAL A 216 8.82 -3.95 -10.36
N THR A 217 8.85 -2.99 -9.46
CA THR A 217 7.99 -1.81 -9.56
C THR A 217 8.78 -0.66 -10.17
N GLY A 218 8.10 0.22 -10.89
CA GLY A 218 8.60 1.52 -11.31
C GLY A 218 7.73 2.57 -10.64
N ILE A 219 8.28 3.30 -9.70
CA ILE A 219 7.56 4.28 -8.88
C ILE A 219 8.18 5.66 -9.08
#